data_ff91e993f917d41e5b515147b1e482e9
#
_entry.id   ff91e993f917d41e5b515147b1e482e9
#
_cell.length_a   1.000
_cell.length_b   1.000
_cell.length_c   1.000
_cell.angle_alpha   90.00
_cell.angle_beta   90.00
_cell.angle_gamma   90.00
#
_symmetry.space_group_name_H-M   'P 1'
#
loop_
_entity.id
_entity.type
_entity.pdbx_description
1 polymer ?
#
loop_
_entity_poly.entity_id
_entity_poly.type
_entity_poly.pdbx_seq_one_letter_code
_entity_poly.pdbx_strand_id
1 'polypeptide(L)'
;AGVAGLPEPERRALGDADWRESYKAHFKAWQFGRLHWVPVWEREAFVLPPGDAVLWLDPGLAFGTGNHETTRLCVERLVAHAAQRAGAGGASLAAVRVIDAGCGSGILALSAAKLGYGTIAGFDNDPEAVRVSEENAALNGLAGRVRFFAGDLAGGLSDVQADVVLANILANVLMRHAVALTATVAPGGMLVLSGILAEERDRVRAAFGEIAPDWSQASRTMSEWSDVVLTRPA
;
A
#
# COMPACT_ATOMS: atom_id res chain seq x y z
N ALA A 1 7.86 -30.58 -35.73
CA ALA A 1 6.48 -31.03 -35.76
C ALA A 1 5.58 -29.79 -35.67
N GLY A 2 4.96 -29.41 -36.81
CA GLY A 2 4.05 -28.27 -36.86
C GLY A 2 2.74 -28.63 -36.15
N VAL A 3 2.24 -27.74 -35.32
CA VAL A 3 0.91 -27.83 -34.72
C VAL A 3 -0.08 -27.47 -35.82
N ALA A 4 -0.62 -28.49 -36.50
CA ALA A 4 -1.69 -28.30 -37.46
C ALA A 4 -3.01 -28.25 -36.68
N GLY A 5 -3.79 -27.17 -36.85
CA GLY A 5 -5.19 -27.13 -36.43
C GLY A 5 -5.61 -26.06 -35.42
N LEU A 6 -4.80 -25.03 -35.17
CA LEU A 6 -5.30 -23.86 -34.44
C LEU A 6 -6.07 -22.96 -35.43
N PRO A 7 -7.29 -22.51 -35.09
CA PRO A 7 -8.01 -21.52 -35.89
C PRO A 7 -7.18 -20.23 -35.97
N GLU A 8 -7.28 -19.53 -37.11
CA GLU A 8 -6.64 -18.23 -37.23
C GLU A 8 -7.17 -17.27 -36.15
N PRO A 9 -6.28 -16.50 -35.48
CA PRO A 9 -6.73 -15.59 -34.44
C PRO A 9 -7.59 -14.48 -35.07
N GLU A 10 -8.81 -14.33 -34.60
CA GLU A 10 -9.65 -13.18 -34.95
C GLU A 10 -9.06 -11.90 -34.34
N ARG A 11 -8.69 -10.96 -35.20
CA ARG A 11 -8.29 -9.63 -34.78
C ARG A 11 -9.54 -8.74 -34.64
N ARG A 12 -9.95 -8.45 -33.42
CA ARG A 12 -10.94 -7.43 -33.14
C ARG A 12 -10.21 -6.13 -32.74
N ALA A 13 -10.42 -5.06 -33.49
CA ALA A 13 -10.00 -3.73 -33.05
C ALA A 13 -10.92 -3.31 -31.89
N LEU A 14 -10.38 -3.17 -30.71
CA LEU A 14 -11.08 -2.58 -29.56
C LEU A 14 -11.04 -1.06 -29.73
N GLY A 15 -12.20 -0.41 -29.75
CA GLY A 15 -12.29 1.04 -29.70
C GLY A 15 -11.87 1.56 -28.34
N ASP A 16 -11.43 2.83 -28.25
CA ASP A 16 -11.02 3.46 -26.98
C ASP A 16 -12.11 3.40 -25.90
N ALA A 17 -13.38 3.34 -26.29
CA ALA A 17 -14.51 3.16 -25.37
C ALA A 17 -14.56 1.76 -24.77
N ASP A 18 -14.26 0.71 -25.55
CA ASP A 18 -14.27 -0.69 -25.09
C ASP A 18 -13.18 -0.95 -24.05
N TRP A 19 -12.03 -0.29 -24.19
CA TRP A 19 -10.93 -0.37 -23.23
C TRP A 19 -11.31 0.28 -21.89
N ARG A 20 -11.94 1.47 -21.94
CA ARG A 20 -12.35 2.22 -20.75
C ARG A 20 -13.46 1.54 -19.94
N GLU A 21 -14.25 0.68 -20.55
CA GLU A 21 -15.32 -0.05 -19.86
C GLU A 21 -14.86 -1.43 -19.38
N SER A 22 -13.97 -2.11 -20.12
CA SER A 22 -13.56 -3.49 -19.78
C SER A 22 -12.82 -3.59 -18.47
N TYR A 23 -12.00 -2.58 -18.07
CA TYR A 23 -11.30 -2.62 -16.79
C TYR A 23 -12.22 -2.36 -15.58
N LYS A 24 -13.31 -1.60 -15.76
CA LYS A 24 -14.27 -1.33 -14.68
C LYS A 24 -14.90 -2.60 -14.15
N ALA A 25 -15.13 -3.60 -15.01
CA ALA A 25 -15.68 -4.89 -14.59
C ALA A 25 -14.77 -5.67 -13.63
N HIS A 26 -13.47 -5.37 -13.59
CA HIS A 26 -12.50 -6.01 -12.72
C HIS A 26 -12.27 -5.26 -11.40
N PHE A 27 -12.82 -4.04 -11.27
CA PHE A 27 -12.73 -3.25 -10.05
C PHE A 27 -14.02 -3.38 -9.25
N LYS A 28 -13.88 -3.63 -7.96
CA LYS A 28 -14.99 -3.67 -7.01
C LYS A 28 -14.64 -2.87 -5.77
N ALA A 29 -15.66 -2.41 -5.06
CA ALA A 29 -15.47 -1.82 -3.76
C ALA A 29 -14.92 -2.85 -2.76
N TRP A 30 -14.01 -2.40 -1.89
CA TRP A 30 -13.46 -3.19 -0.79
C TRP A 30 -13.75 -2.49 0.54
N GLN A 31 -13.97 -3.28 1.59
CA GLN A 31 -14.11 -2.79 2.94
C GLN A 31 -13.05 -3.42 3.86
N PHE A 32 -12.36 -2.57 4.61
CA PHE A 32 -11.35 -2.93 5.60
C PHE A 32 -11.72 -2.26 6.93
N GLY A 33 -12.47 -2.97 7.79
CA GLY A 33 -13.05 -2.36 8.98
C GLY A 33 -13.91 -1.14 8.62
N ARG A 34 -13.53 0.05 9.12
CA ARG A 34 -14.22 1.32 8.81
C ARG A 34 -13.71 2.05 7.57
N LEU A 35 -12.72 1.50 6.87
CA LEU A 35 -12.19 2.09 5.63
C LEU A 35 -12.78 1.38 4.42
N HIS A 36 -13.33 2.15 3.48
CA HIS A 36 -13.84 1.67 2.21
C HIS A 36 -12.96 2.18 1.06
N TRP A 37 -12.56 1.29 0.17
CA TRP A 37 -11.99 1.62 -1.13
C TRP A 37 -13.08 1.48 -2.17
N VAL A 38 -13.43 2.55 -2.83
CA VAL A 38 -14.57 2.58 -3.75
C VAL A 38 -14.16 3.22 -5.07
N PRO A 39 -14.41 2.56 -6.22
CA PRO A 39 -14.15 3.15 -7.52
C PRO A 39 -14.95 4.47 -7.70
N VAL A 40 -14.32 5.45 -8.35
CA VAL A 40 -14.92 6.78 -8.55
C VAL A 40 -16.26 6.76 -9.26
N TRP A 41 -16.49 5.80 -10.16
CA TRP A 41 -17.77 5.67 -10.89
C TRP A 41 -18.91 5.10 -10.03
N GLU A 42 -18.63 4.59 -8.84
CA GLU A 42 -19.65 4.17 -7.87
C GLU A 42 -20.04 5.30 -6.89
N ARG A 43 -19.41 6.47 -7.00
CA ARG A 43 -19.53 7.57 -6.02
C ARG A 43 -20.97 8.03 -5.78
N GLU A 44 -21.78 8.08 -6.84
CA GLU A 44 -23.17 8.53 -6.72
C GLU A 44 -24.09 7.48 -6.06
N ALA A 45 -23.75 6.19 -6.23
CA ALA A 45 -24.54 5.09 -5.71
C ALA A 45 -24.07 4.61 -4.32
N PHE A 46 -22.83 4.91 -3.93
CA PHE A 46 -22.25 4.42 -2.70
C PHE A 46 -22.74 5.19 -1.46
N VAL A 47 -23.34 4.48 -0.52
CA VAL A 47 -23.78 5.03 0.76
C VAL A 47 -22.74 4.69 1.82
N LEU A 48 -21.99 5.70 2.28
CA LEU A 48 -20.98 5.54 3.33
C LEU A 48 -21.65 5.34 4.69
N PRO A 49 -21.35 4.24 5.42
CA PRO A 49 -21.85 4.04 6.78
C PRO A 49 -21.38 5.15 7.73
N PRO A 50 -22.21 5.55 8.71
CA PRO A 50 -21.83 6.55 9.70
C PRO A 50 -20.57 6.16 10.47
N GLY A 51 -19.60 7.08 10.56
CA GLY A 51 -18.32 6.86 11.24
C GLY A 51 -17.24 6.15 10.41
N ASP A 52 -17.58 5.70 9.21
CA ASP A 52 -16.63 5.11 8.28
C ASP A 52 -15.95 6.17 7.42
N ALA A 53 -14.88 5.78 6.76
CA ALA A 53 -14.12 6.61 5.83
C ALA A 53 -14.08 5.97 4.44
N VAL A 54 -14.10 6.79 3.40
CA VAL A 54 -13.99 6.33 2.01
C VAL A 54 -12.76 6.91 1.34
N LEU A 55 -12.06 6.08 0.62
CA LEU A 55 -11.03 6.44 -0.34
C LEU A 55 -11.55 6.12 -1.74
N TRP A 56 -11.73 7.17 -2.54
CA TRP A 56 -12.15 7.06 -3.93
C TRP A 56 -10.96 6.67 -4.78
N LEU A 57 -11.12 5.61 -5.57
CA LEU A 57 -10.06 5.08 -6.44
C LEU A 57 -10.41 5.36 -7.89
N ASP A 58 -9.50 6.03 -8.56
CA ASP A 58 -9.46 6.07 -10.01
C ASP A 58 -8.31 5.15 -10.47
N PRO A 59 -8.62 4.00 -11.08
CA PRO A 59 -7.59 3.06 -11.51
C PRO A 59 -6.86 3.53 -12.77
N GLY A 60 -6.52 4.79 -12.86
CA GLY A 60 -5.75 5.37 -13.96
C GLY A 60 -4.50 4.55 -14.34
N LEU A 61 -3.51 5.16 -14.95
CA LEU A 61 -2.33 4.49 -15.52
C LEU A 61 -1.25 4.05 -14.49
N ALA A 62 -1.41 4.39 -13.19
CA ALA A 62 -0.41 4.08 -12.16
C ALA A 62 -0.64 2.73 -11.49
N PHE A 63 0.47 2.05 -11.13
CA PHE A 63 0.45 0.85 -10.29
C PHE A 63 -0.12 1.16 -8.89
N GLY A 64 -0.82 0.20 -8.27
CA GLY A 64 -1.40 0.38 -6.94
C GLY A 64 -2.89 0.75 -6.97
N THR A 65 -3.64 0.17 -7.89
CA THR A 65 -5.09 0.42 -8.08
C THR A 65 -5.98 -0.11 -6.95
N GLY A 66 -5.42 -0.73 -5.90
CA GLY A 66 -6.17 -1.29 -4.77
C GLY A 66 -6.68 -2.72 -4.96
N ASN A 67 -6.69 -3.25 -6.16
CA ASN A 67 -7.16 -4.62 -6.42
C ASN A 67 -6.12 -5.70 -6.09
N HIS A 68 -4.82 -5.34 -6.06
CA HIS A 68 -3.75 -6.30 -5.87
C HIS A 68 -3.68 -6.79 -4.42
N GLU A 69 -3.43 -8.09 -4.24
CA GLU A 69 -3.33 -8.75 -2.94
C GLU A 69 -2.32 -8.08 -2.01
N THR A 70 -1.18 -7.68 -2.55
CA THR A 70 -0.10 -7.04 -1.80
C THR A 70 -0.54 -5.73 -1.16
N THR A 71 -1.32 -4.92 -1.88
CA THR A 71 -1.85 -3.65 -1.39
C THR A 71 -2.92 -3.88 -0.32
N ARG A 72 -3.77 -4.90 -0.51
CA ARG A 72 -4.77 -5.32 0.49
C ARG A 72 -4.13 -5.83 1.77
N LEU A 73 -3.07 -6.63 1.69
CA LEU A 73 -2.30 -7.08 2.86
C LEU A 73 -1.79 -5.90 3.69
N CYS A 74 -1.23 -4.86 3.05
CA CYS A 74 -0.75 -3.66 3.74
C CYS A 74 -1.88 -2.88 4.43
N VAL A 75 -2.99 -2.61 3.74
CA VAL A 75 -4.09 -1.83 4.34
C VAL A 75 -4.75 -2.57 5.50
N GLU A 76 -4.87 -3.89 5.44
CA GLU A 76 -5.37 -4.67 6.57
C GLU A 76 -4.47 -4.56 7.81
N ARG A 77 -3.14 -4.44 7.63
CA ARG A 77 -2.21 -4.17 8.74
C ARG A 77 -2.40 -2.78 9.32
N LEU A 78 -2.58 -1.76 8.46
CA LEU A 78 -2.90 -0.40 8.91
C LEU A 78 -4.20 -0.36 9.72
N VAL A 79 -5.25 -0.99 9.23
CA VAL A 79 -6.55 -1.04 9.91
C VAL A 79 -6.47 -1.78 11.24
N ALA A 80 -5.76 -2.91 11.28
CA ALA A 80 -5.54 -3.67 12.51
C ALA A 80 -4.77 -2.84 13.55
N HIS A 81 -3.70 -2.15 13.14
CA HIS A 81 -2.94 -1.25 14.01
C HIS A 81 -3.81 -0.09 14.53
N ALA A 82 -4.64 0.51 13.67
CA ALA A 82 -5.56 1.57 14.09
C ALA A 82 -6.57 1.08 15.14
N ALA A 83 -7.13 -0.12 14.95
CA ALA A 83 -8.06 -0.74 15.88
C ALA A 83 -7.41 -1.08 17.23
N GLN A 84 -6.19 -1.61 17.22
CA GLN A 84 -5.42 -1.89 18.45
C GLN A 84 -5.17 -0.62 19.27
N ARG A 85 -4.78 0.49 18.62
CA ARG A 85 -4.55 1.76 19.31
C ARG A 85 -5.82 2.37 19.88
N ALA A 86 -6.94 2.26 19.18
CA ALA A 86 -8.23 2.68 19.69
C ALA A 86 -8.66 1.88 20.95
N GLY A 87 -8.38 0.57 20.98
CA GLY A 87 -8.66 -0.33 22.11
C GLY A 87 -7.75 -0.14 23.32
N ALA A 88 -6.49 0.25 23.11
CA ALA A 88 -5.46 0.39 24.17
C ALA A 88 -5.52 1.73 24.92
N GLY A 89 -6.70 2.18 25.33
CA GLY A 89 -6.88 3.44 26.08
C GLY A 89 -6.98 4.69 25.21
N GLY A 90 -7.30 4.55 23.92
CA GLY A 90 -7.61 5.66 23.04
C GLY A 90 -6.39 6.50 22.61
N ALA A 91 -5.21 5.88 22.50
CA ALA A 91 -4.03 6.59 21.99
C ALA A 91 -4.29 7.12 20.57
N SER A 92 -4.24 8.43 20.41
CA SER A 92 -4.60 9.13 19.19
C SER A 92 -3.71 8.73 18.01
N LEU A 93 -4.31 8.33 16.90
CA LEU A 93 -3.61 8.12 15.63
C LEU A 93 -3.00 9.42 15.08
N ALA A 94 -3.52 10.58 15.51
CA ALA A 94 -2.99 11.88 15.09
C ALA A 94 -1.54 12.14 15.54
N ALA A 95 -1.02 11.39 16.51
CA ALA A 95 0.38 11.45 16.91
C ALA A 95 1.28 10.46 16.16
N VAL A 96 0.72 9.54 15.38
CA VAL A 96 1.45 8.48 14.68
C VAL A 96 2.01 8.98 13.36
N ARG A 97 3.30 8.77 13.15
CA ARG A 97 4.02 9.08 11.90
C ARG A 97 4.02 7.86 11.00
N VAL A 98 3.67 8.06 9.74
CA VAL A 98 3.62 7.00 8.72
C VAL A 98 4.51 7.37 7.55
N ILE A 99 5.29 6.41 7.07
CA ILE A 99 6.03 6.49 5.81
C ILE A 99 5.55 5.39 4.87
N ASP A 100 5.27 5.77 3.63
CA ASP A 100 4.94 4.87 2.51
C ASP A 100 6.10 4.92 1.50
N ALA A 101 6.97 3.91 1.56
CA ALA A 101 8.20 3.82 0.78
C ALA A 101 7.97 3.05 -0.53
N GLY A 102 8.08 3.72 -1.68
CA GLY A 102 7.61 3.23 -2.98
C GLY A 102 6.08 3.36 -3.05
N CYS A 103 5.58 4.59 -2.88
CA CYS A 103 4.15 4.83 -2.65
C CYS A 103 3.26 4.59 -3.89
N GLY A 104 3.83 4.53 -5.09
CA GLY A 104 3.08 4.33 -6.34
C GLY A 104 1.94 5.34 -6.48
N SER A 105 0.69 4.87 -6.51
CA SER A 105 -0.51 5.72 -6.56
C SER A 105 -0.81 6.48 -5.26
N GLY A 106 -0.05 6.27 -4.19
CA GLY A 106 -0.26 6.85 -2.87
C GLY A 106 -1.37 6.19 -2.05
N ILE A 107 -1.96 5.10 -2.52
CA ILE A 107 -3.16 4.48 -1.92
C ILE A 107 -2.98 4.12 -0.45
N LEU A 108 -1.80 3.63 -0.04
CA LEU A 108 -1.53 3.25 1.35
C LEU A 108 -1.38 4.48 2.26
N ALA A 109 -0.62 5.48 1.82
CA ALA A 109 -0.48 6.76 2.51
C ALA A 109 -1.82 7.49 2.66
N LEU A 110 -2.64 7.51 1.59
CA LEU A 110 -3.98 8.09 1.60
C LEU A 110 -4.95 7.31 2.49
N SER A 111 -4.83 5.98 2.53
CA SER A 111 -5.58 5.12 3.46
C SER A 111 -5.24 5.44 4.91
N ALA A 112 -3.95 5.63 5.23
CA ALA A 112 -3.53 6.08 6.55
C ALA A 112 -4.16 7.44 6.91
N ALA A 113 -4.18 8.40 5.98
CA ALA A 113 -4.82 9.69 6.19
C ALA A 113 -6.33 9.57 6.48
N LYS A 114 -7.05 8.74 5.73
CA LYS A 114 -8.49 8.46 5.94
C LYS A 114 -8.77 7.76 7.27
N LEU A 115 -7.85 6.95 7.77
CA LEU A 115 -7.94 6.31 9.09
C LEU A 115 -7.67 7.27 10.25
N GLY A 116 -7.08 8.46 9.98
CA GLY A 116 -6.81 9.49 10.98
C GLY A 116 -5.38 9.49 11.52
N TYR A 117 -4.44 8.84 10.84
CA TYR A 117 -3.02 8.95 11.16
C TYR A 117 -2.52 10.40 11.01
N GLY A 118 -1.52 10.78 11.83
CA GLY A 118 -1.07 12.16 11.94
C GLY A 118 -0.16 12.64 10.84
N THR A 119 1.13 12.49 10.99
CA THR A 119 2.12 12.91 9.99
C THR A 119 2.34 11.78 8.99
N ILE A 120 2.09 12.04 7.72
CA ILE A 120 2.18 11.02 6.68
C ILE A 120 3.03 11.54 5.53
N ALA A 121 4.03 10.76 5.14
CA ALA A 121 4.82 10.99 3.95
C ALA A 121 4.81 9.75 3.06
N GLY A 122 4.82 9.98 1.76
CA GLY A 122 5.02 8.94 0.75
C GLY A 122 6.08 9.38 -0.25
N PHE A 123 6.90 8.48 -0.72
CA PHE A 123 7.86 8.78 -1.77
C PHE A 123 7.99 7.63 -2.77
N ASP A 124 8.34 8.00 -3.98
CA ASP A 124 8.63 7.05 -5.05
C ASP A 124 9.83 7.55 -5.88
N ASN A 125 10.57 6.64 -6.47
CA ASN A 125 11.67 7.01 -7.37
C ASN A 125 11.18 7.45 -8.76
N ASP A 126 9.92 7.15 -9.08
CA ASP A 126 9.25 7.61 -10.30
C ASP A 126 8.49 8.92 -10.02
N PRO A 127 8.92 10.07 -10.60
CA PRO A 127 8.19 11.33 -10.47
C PRO A 127 6.74 11.27 -10.98
N GLU A 128 6.44 10.37 -11.91
CA GLU A 128 5.08 10.18 -12.40
C GLU A 128 4.19 9.53 -11.32
N ALA A 129 4.72 8.56 -10.56
CA ALA A 129 4.01 7.99 -9.41
C ALA A 129 3.69 9.06 -8.36
N VAL A 130 4.63 9.97 -8.08
CA VAL A 130 4.43 11.10 -7.17
C VAL A 130 3.31 12.02 -7.67
N ARG A 131 3.33 12.39 -8.96
CA ARG A 131 2.27 13.20 -9.58
C ARG A 131 0.89 12.55 -9.42
N VAL A 132 0.79 11.26 -9.70
CA VAL A 132 -0.45 10.49 -9.54
C VAL A 132 -0.89 10.43 -8.07
N SER A 133 0.03 10.27 -7.13
CA SER A 133 -0.27 10.30 -5.69
C SER A 133 -0.88 11.64 -5.26
N GLU A 134 -0.36 12.76 -5.77
CA GLU A 134 -0.90 14.10 -5.49
C GLU A 134 -2.30 14.29 -6.11
N GLU A 135 -2.52 13.80 -7.32
CA GLU A 135 -3.84 13.82 -7.98
C GLU A 135 -4.86 12.99 -7.18
N ASN A 136 -4.48 11.81 -6.73
CA ASN A 136 -5.32 10.97 -5.89
C ASN A 136 -5.59 11.61 -4.51
N ALA A 137 -4.61 12.34 -3.96
CA ALA A 137 -4.84 13.13 -2.75
C ALA A 137 -5.89 14.23 -2.98
N ALA A 138 -5.78 14.96 -4.09
CA ALA A 138 -6.76 16.00 -4.45
C ALA A 138 -8.16 15.42 -4.68
N LEU A 139 -8.27 14.31 -5.43
CA LEU A 139 -9.51 13.56 -5.67
C LEU A 139 -10.24 13.21 -4.36
N ASN A 140 -9.48 12.93 -3.31
CA ASN A 140 -9.97 12.48 -2.01
C ASN A 140 -10.13 13.59 -0.96
N GLY A 141 -9.89 14.86 -1.33
CA GLY A 141 -9.91 15.98 -0.40
C GLY A 141 -8.77 15.94 0.63
N LEU A 142 -7.65 15.32 0.27
CA LEU A 142 -6.46 15.14 1.11
C LEU A 142 -5.25 15.94 0.60
N ALA A 143 -5.44 16.89 -0.32
CA ALA A 143 -4.38 17.75 -0.81
C ALA A 143 -3.65 18.45 0.35
N GLY A 144 -2.32 18.32 0.41
CA GLY A 144 -1.49 18.86 1.49
C GLY A 144 -1.57 18.09 2.83
N ARG A 145 -2.41 17.05 2.93
CA ARG A 145 -2.52 16.22 4.13
C ARG A 145 -1.45 15.13 4.20
N VAL A 146 -0.99 14.68 3.05
CA VAL A 146 0.11 13.75 2.86
C VAL A 146 1.22 14.48 2.10
N ARG A 147 2.46 14.37 2.55
CA ARG A 147 3.62 14.89 1.84
C ARG A 147 4.11 13.83 0.86
N PHE A 148 3.91 14.05 -0.43
CA PHE A 148 4.52 13.21 -1.47
C PHE A 148 5.78 13.87 -2.03
N PHE A 149 6.81 13.08 -2.39
CA PHE A 149 8.04 13.58 -3.00
C PHE A 149 8.77 12.49 -3.78
N ALA A 150 9.52 12.92 -4.80
CA ALA A 150 10.39 12.03 -5.55
C ALA A 150 11.66 11.72 -4.74
N GLY A 151 12.01 10.44 -4.63
CA GLY A 151 13.18 9.98 -3.90
C GLY A 151 13.34 8.46 -3.98
N ASP A 152 14.57 8.00 -3.84
CA ASP A 152 14.87 6.57 -3.69
C ASP A 152 14.81 6.16 -2.20
N LEU A 153 14.95 4.85 -1.94
CA LEU A 153 14.93 4.32 -0.57
C LEU A 153 16.09 4.83 0.30
N ALA A 154 17.23 5.16 -0.30
CA ALA A 154 18.38 5.67 0.44
C ALA A 154 18.15 7.10 0.91
N GLY A 155 17.68 7.98 0.03
CA GLY A 155 17.40 9.38 0.35
C GLY A 155 16.10 9.59 1.10
N GLY A 156 15.04 8.88 0.71
CA GLY A 156 13.70 9.01 1.30
C GLY A 156 13.59 8.53 2.75
N LEU A 157 14.48 7.62 3.17
CA LEU A 157 14.55 7.09 4.53
C LEU A 157 15.65 7.72 5.39
N SER A 158 16.48 8.61 4.82
CA SER A 158 17.59 9.22 5.54
C SER A 158 17.11 10.13 6.67
N ASP A 159 17.66 9.92 7.87
CA ASP A 159 17.41 10.73 9.08
C ASP A 159 15.94 10.89 9.48
N VAL A 160 15.09 9.94 9.05
CA VAL A 160 13.66 9.94 9.36
C VAL A 160 13.33 8.76 10.28
N GLN A 161 12.47 9.02 11.27
CA GLN A 161 11.86 7.98 12.09
C GLN A 161 10.34 8.05 11.99
N ALA A 162 9.71 6.88 11.80
CA ALA A 162 8.27 6.73 11.75
C ALA A 162 7.79 5.59 12.66
N ASP A 163 6.57 5.72 13.13
CA ASP A 163 5.94 4.72 13.99
C ASP A 163 5.37 3.56 13.15
N VAL A 164 5.05 3.84 11.88
CA VAL A 164 4.62 2.86 10.88
C VAL A 164 5.38 3.13 9.58
N VAL A 165 6.10 2.12 9.10
CA VAL A 165 6.76 2.12 7.78
C VAL A 165 6.10 1.07 6.91
N LEU A 166 5.64 1.48 5.74
CA LEU A 166 5.06 0.62 4.71
C LEU A 166 6.02 0.54 3.54
N ALA A 167 6.23 -0.67 3.00
CA ALA A 167 6.99 -0.87 1.77
C ALA A 167 6.36 -2.02 0.98
N ASN A 168 5.59 -1.68 -0.05
CA ASN A 168 4.97 -2.64 -0.97
C ASN A 168 5.73 -2.65 -2.30
N ILE A 169 6.91 -3.28 -2.28
CA ILE A 169 7.86 -3.32 -3.39
C ILE A 169 8.48 -4.70 -3.51
N LEU A 170 9.26 -4.94 -4.57
CA LEU A 170 9.83 -6.25 -4.86
C LEU A 170 10.73 -6.77 -3.71
N ALA A 171 10.64 -8.07 -3.42
CA ALA A 171 11.36 -8.74 -2.32
C ALA A 171 12.89 -8.52 -2.36
N ASN A 172 13.50 -8.55 -3.55
CA ASN A 172 14.93 -8.31 -3.71
C ASN A 172 15.34 -6.86 -3.37
N VAL A 173 14.45 -5.89 -3.63
CA VAL A 173 14.66 -4.48 -3.26
C VAL A 173 14.52 -4.30 -1.76
N LEU A 174 13.48 -4.91 -1.15
CA LEU A 174 13.29 -4.93 0.31
C LEU A 174 14.54 -5.43 1.03
N MET A 175 15.08 -6.59 0.62
CA MET A 175 16.28 -7.17 1.25
C MET A 175 17.51 -6.30 1.05
N ARG A 176 17.69 -5.68 -0.12
CA ARG A 176 18.82 -4.77 -0.37
C ARG A 176 18.81 -3.55 0.55
N HIS A 177 17.65 -3.04 0.90
CA HIS A 177 17.48 -1.83 1.72
C HIS A 177 17.03 -2.14 3.16
N ALA A 178 17.16 -3.39 3.61
CA ALA A 178 16.65 -3.83 4.90
C ALA A 178 17.22 -3.03 6.09
N VAL A 179 18.51 -2.66 6.04
CA VAL A 179 19.15 -1.81 7.07
C VAL A 179 18.49 -0.43 7.15
N ALA A 180 18.26 0.23 6.01
CA ALA A 180 17.63 1.54 5.97
C ALA A 180 16.17 1.48 6.44
N LEU A 181 15.41 0.47 5.98
CA LEU A 181 14.02 0.26 6.36
C LEU A 181 13.88 0.02 7.87
N THR A 182 14.72 -0.83 8.47
CA THR A 182 14.69 -1.09 9.92
C THR A 182 15.12 0.13 10.73
N ALA A 183 16.15 0.87 10.29
CA ALA A 183 16.63 2.08 10.98
C ALA A 183 15.56 3.18 11.07
N THR A 184 14.65 3.23 10.08
CA THR A 184 13.57 4.23 10.00
C THR A 184 12.45 3.97 11.01
N VAL A 185 12.29 2.74 11.52
CA VAL A 185 11.20 2.41 12.45
C VAL A 185 11.53 2.91 13.85
N ALA A 186 10.67 3.70 14.45
CA ALA A 186 10.80 4.17 15.84
C ALA A 186 10.68 3.03 16.85
N PRO A 187 11.22 3.15 18.09
CA PRO A 187 10.94 2.19 19.16
C PRO A 187 9.43 1.99 19.35
N GLY A 188 8.99 0.73 19.50
CA GLY A 188 7.58 0.36 19.55
C GLY A 188 6.83 0.44 18.21
N GLY A 189 7.51 0.83 17.14
CA GLY A 189 6.92 0.95 15.81
C GLY A 189 6.88 -0.36 15.02
N MET A 190 6.24 -0.31 13.85
CA MET A 190 6.14 -1.47 12.95
C MET A 190 6.59 -1.16 11.52
N LEU A 191 7.16 -2.18 10.89
CA LEU A 191 7.51 -2.23 9.48
C LEU A 191 6.62 -3.25 8.78
N VAL A 192 5.88 -2.83 7.77
CA VAL A 192 5.02 -3.69 6.93
C VAL A 192 5.65 -3.81 5.56
N LEU A 193 6.09 -5.01 5.23
CA LEU A 193 6.68 -5.38 3.95
C LEU A 193 5.66 -6.18 3.14
N SER A 194 5.50 -5.85 1.87
CA SER A 194 4.65 -6.57 0.92
C SER A 194 5.23 -6.49 -0.49
N GLY A 195 4.53 -7.05 -1.50
CA GLY A 195 5.13 -7.24 -2.83
C GLY A 195 6.04 -8.46 -2.88
N ILE A 196 5.82 -9.42 -1.97
CA ILE A 196 6.62 -10.60 -1.74
C ILE A 196 5.82 -11.82 -2.23
N LEU A 197 6.38 -12.62 -3.14
CA LEU A 197 5.79 -13.92 -3.46
C LEU A 197 5.83 -14.85 -2.23
N ALA A 198 4.83 -15.71 -2.08
CA ALA A 198 4.75 -16.63 -0.93
C ALA A 198 6.00 -17.50 -0.79
N GLU A 199 6.61 -17.89 -1.91
CA GLU A 199 7.87 -18.64 -1.95
C GLU A 199 9.10 -17.83 -1.53
N GLU A 200 9.06 -16.49 -1.63
CA GLU A 200 10.15 -15.60 -1.22
C GLU A 200 10.07 -15.17 0.26
N ARG A 201 8.91 -15.36 0.89
CA ARG A 201 8.60 -14.90 2.24
C ARG A 201 9.67 -15.27 3.27
N ASP A 202 10.07 -16.53 3.31
CA ASP A 202 10.98 -17.01 4.35
C ASP A 202 12.41 -16.45 4.15
N ARG A 203 12.81 -16.20 2.90
CA ARG A 203 14.07 -15.52 2.58
C ARG A 203 14.04 -14.05 3.04
N VAL A 204 12.93 -13.34 2.82
CA VAL A 204 12.78 -11.96 3.32
C VAL A 204 12.80 -11.94 4.84
N ARG A 205 12.06 -12.85 5.50
CA ARG A 205 12.05 -12.96 6.98
C ARG A 205 13.44 -13.21 7.56
N ALA A 206 14.21 -14.10 6.95
CA ALA A 206 15.58 -14.40 7.38
C ALA A 206 16.48 -13.16 7.26
N ALA A 207 16.47 -12.49 6.11
CA ALA A 207 17.30 -11.30 5.87
C ALA A 207 17.01 -10.16 6.88
N PHE A 208 15.75 -9.92 7.20
CA PHE A 208 15.38 -8.93 8.21
C PHE A 208 15.64 -9.41 9.65
N GLY A 209 15.53 -10.71 9.92
CA GLY A 209 15.86 -11.31 11.21
C GLY A 209 17.35 -11.24 11.57
N GLU A 210 18.24 -11.29 10.59
CA GLU A 210 19.68 -11.07 10.78
C GLU A 210 20.01 -9.63 11.20
N ILE A 211 19.26 -8.64 10.67
CA ILE A 211 19.47 -7.22 10.94
C ILE A 211 18.80 -6.80 12.26
N ALA A 212 17.62 -7.33 12.53
CA ALA A 212 16.80 -6.98 13.68
C ALA A 212 16.37 -8.26 14.47
N PRO A 213 17.33 -8.97 15.10
CA PRO A 213 17.07 -10.28 15.74
C PRO A 213 16.07 -10.21 16.90
N ASP A 214 15.98 -9.07 17.58
CA ASP A 214 15.09 -8.87 18.72
C ASP A 214 13.67 -8.42 18.32
N TRP A 215 13.41 -8.19 17.02
CA TRP A 215 12.09 -7.77 16.59
C TRP A 215 11.16 -8.96 16.38
N SER A 216 9.93 -8.81 16.83
CA SER A 216 8.92 -9.82 16.53
C SER A 216 8.54 -9.79 15.05
N GLN A 217 8.29 -10.96 14.48
CA GLN A 217 7.89 -11.12 13.09
C GLN A 217 6.58 -11.88 12.97
N ALA A 218 5.67 -11.37 12.15
CA ALA A 218 4.45 -12.03 11.73
C ALA A 218 4.32 -11.96 10.21
N SER A 219 3.61 -12.92 9.61
CA SER A 219 3.34 -12.91 8.17
C SER A 219 1.97 -13.49 7.86
N ARG A 220 1.37 -13.07 6.75
CA ARG A 220 0.16 -13.64 6.17
C ARG A 220 0.37 -13.86 4.68
N THR A 221 -0.39 -14.79 4.13
CA THR A 221 -0.40 -15.08 2.69
C THR A 221 -1.80 -14.85 2.15
N MET A 222 -1.89 -14.24 0.97
CA MET A 222 -3.12 -14.03 0.23
C MET A 222 -2.85 -14.42 -1.22
N SER A 223 -3.48 -15.51 -1.69
CA SER A 223 -3.17 -16.14 -2.98
C SER A 223 -1.67 -16.49 -3.07
N GLU A 224 -0.96 -16.02 -4.06
CA GLU A 224 0.47 -16.22 -4.29
C GLU A 224 1.36 -15.17 -3.59
N TRP A 225 0.78 -14.21 -2.85
CA TRP A 225 1.47 -13.09 -2.24
C TRP A 225 1.51 -13.18 -0.72
N SER A 226 2.57 -12.67 -0.13
CA SER A 226 2.73 -12.58 1.33
C SER A 226 3.07 -11.17 1.79
N ASP A 227 2.73 -10.89 3.04
CA ASP A 227 3.32 -9.81 3.81
C ASP A 227 4.34 -10.36 4.82
N VAL A 228 5.22 -9.48 5.29
CA VAL A 228 6.03 -9.68 6.49
C VAL A 228 5.93 -8.42 7.34
N VAL A 229 5.52 -8.57 8.58
CA VAL A 229 5.44 -7.46 9.54
C VAL A 229 6.46 -7.67 10.63
N LEU A 230 7.29 -6.65 10.85
CA LEU A 230 8.24 -6.62 11.96
C LEU A 230 7.80 -5.54 12.96
N THR A 231 7.90 -5.84 14.24
CA THR A 231 7.62 -4.87 15.30
C THR A 231 8.87 -4.67 16.14
N ARG A 232 9.33 -3.42 16.20
CA ARG A 232 10.48 -3.02 17.03
C ARG A 232 10.08 -3.00 18.50
N PRO A 233 10.89 -3.55 19.41
CA PRO A 233 10.71 -3.35 20.85
C PRO A 233 10.64 -1.86 21.23
N ALA A 234 9.93 -1.57 22.35
CA ALA A 234 9.79 -0.22 22.88
C ALA A 234 11.08 0.31 23.51
#